data_26d2a40c3e622e8bb35c84aa255f9609
#
_entry.id   26d2a40c3e622e8bb35c84aa255f9609
#
_cell.length_a   1.000
_cell.length_b   1.000
_cell.length_c   1.000
_cell.angle_alpha   90.00
_cell.angle_beta   90.00
_cell.angle_gamma   90.00
#
_symmetry.space_group_name_H-M   'P 1'
#
loop_
_entity.id
_entity.type
_entity.pdbx_description
1 polymer ?
#
loop_
_entity_poly.entity_id
_entity_poly.type
_entity_poly.pdbx_seq_one_letter_code
_entity_poly.pdbx_strand_id
1 'polypeptide(L)'
;MNIMEIWRYPVKTMAGERLQRARVDPLGIEGDRVVHVEDAQGAVVTSRSHPRFLGHKGTLSPDGEPLVDGRPWRSPEVAAEVMAIAGPRAKLVRYDGVERFDVLPLLVATDGAIAAFGHDHRRLRPNLVIGGVEGLAEREWPGGCLRIGKVLIGVQDLRLRCVMTAYDPDTLVRDKDITRDIYRRFDGKLALNCFVIEAGEIAVGDEVRLARGRACAESTAAAVFGEP
;
A
#
# COMPACT_ATOMS: atom_id res chain seq x y z
N MET A 1 -2.56 0.51 -21.26
CA MET A 1 -2.26 -0.07 -19.96
C MET A 1 -3.57 -0.51 -19.32
N ASN A 2 -3.52 -1.40 -18.34
CA ASN A 2 -4.72 -1.87 -17.61
C ASN A 2 -4.38 -2.20 -16.15
N ILE A 3 -5.39 -2.26 -15.29
CA ILE A 3 -5.23 -2.75 -13.92
C ILE A 3 -5.07 -4.28 -13.96
N MET A 4 -3.95 -4.80 -13.47
CA MET A 4 -3.71 -6.23 -13.33
C MET A 4 -4.11 -6.75 -11.95
N GLU A 5 -3.86 -5.96 -10.90
CA GLU A 5 -4.16 -6.34 -9.52
C GLU A 5 -4.59 -5.12 -8.70
N ILE A 6 -5.50 -5.38 -7.76
CA ILE A 6 -5.93 -4.44 -6.73
C ILE A 6 -5.69 -5.11 -5.38
N TRP A 7 -4.98 -4.43 -4.48
CA TRP A 7 -4.66 -4.93 -3.14
C TRP A 7 -5.14 -3.97 -2.07
N ARG A 8 -5.75 -4.50 -1.03
CA ARG A 8 -6.14 -3.78 0.18
C ARG A 8 -5.44 -4.38 1.40
N TYR A 9 -5.00 -3.55 2.33
CA TYR A 9 -4.31 -3.93 3.55
C TYR A 9 -5.08 -3.35 4.76
N PRO A 10 -6.22 -3.94 5.18
CA PRO A 10 -7.08 -3.35 6.21
C PRO A 10 -6.37 -3.10 7.54
N VAL A 11 -5.42 -3.98 7.88
CA VAL A 11 -4.59 -3.83 9.07
C VAL A 11 -3.18 -3.42 8.66
N LYS A 12 -2.77 -2.21 9.08
CA LYS A 12 -1.42 -1.69 8.82
C LYS A 12 -0.39 -2.71 9.29
N THR A 13 0.68 -2.92 8.50
CA THR A 13 1.78 -3.85 8.80
C THR A 13 1.52 -5.34 8.48
N MET A 14 0.28 -5.81 8.41
CA MET A 14 -0.06 -7.19 8.06
C MET A 14 -0.14 -7.40 6.54
N ALA A 15 -0.12 -8.64 6.07
CA ALA A 15 -0.42 -8.99 4.68
C ALA A 15 -1.85 -8.56 4.31
N GLY A 16 -2.09 -8.29 3.04
CA GLY A 16 -3.38 -7.80 2.55
C GLY A 16 -4.18 -8.85 1.80
N GLU A 17 -5.25 -8.38 1.18
CA GLU A 17 -6.14 -9.17 0.32
C GLU A 17 -6.16 -8.62 -1.10
N ARG A 18 -6.35 -9.52 -2.06
CA ARG A 18 -6.52 -9.17 -3.48
C ARG A 18 -8.00 -8.99 -3.78
N LEU A 19 -8.33 -7.91 -4.50
CA LEU A 19 -9.70 -7.55 -4.86
C LEU A 19 -9.90 -7.62 -6.37
N GLN A 20 -11.13 -7.90 -6.82
CA GLN A 20 -11.54 -7.77 -8.22
C GLN A 20 -12.04 -6.35 -8.53
N ARG A 21 -12.59 -5.67 -7.54
CA ARG A 21 -13.09 -4.29 -7.61
C ARG A 21 -12.79 -3.56 -6.31
N ALA A 22 -12.67 -2.25 -6.39
CA ALA A 22 -12.52 -1.40 -5.23
C ALA A 22 -13.17 -0.03 -5.45
N ARG A 23 -13.73 0.52 -4.40
CA ARG A 23 -14.03 1.95 -4.32
C ARG A 23 -12.77 2.69 -3.91
N VAL A 24 -12.52 3.80 -4.57
CA VAL A 24 -11.37 4.68 -4.31
C VAL A 24 -11.89 6.07 -3.97
N ASP A 25 -11.43 6.62 -2.88
CA ASP A 25 -11.74 7.95 -2.39
C ASP A 25 -10.45 8.74 -2.04
N PRO A 26 -10.51 9.97 -1.55
CA PRO A 26 -9.31 10.72 -1.16
C PRO A 26 -8.37 9.99 -0.20
N LEU A 27 -8.90 9.06 0.61
CA LEU A 27 -8.11 8.21 1.50
C LEU A 27 -7.64 6.89 0.86
N GLY A 28 -7.68 6.78 -0.48
CA GLY A 28 -7.22 5.62 -1.23
C GLY A 28 -8.29 4.54 -1.40
N ILE A 29 -7.92 3.28 -1.31
CA ILE A 29 -8.87 2.15 -1.39
C ILE A 29 -9.67 2.10 -0.09
N GLU A 30 -11.00 2.02 -0.22
CA GLU A 30 -11.90 1.94 0.92
C GLU A 30 -11.53 0.77 1.85
N GLY A 31 -11.37 1.08 3.15
CA GLY A 31 -10.97 0.12 4.17
C GLY A 31 -9.48 -0.21 4.22
N ASP A 32 -8.63 0.49 3.44
CA ASP A 32 -7.18 0.30 3.49
C ASP A 32 -6.57 0.95 4.74
N ARG A 33 -5.79 0.18 5.52
CA ARG A 33 -5.04 0.61 6.72
C ARG A 33 -5.87 1.27 7.82
N VAL A 34 -7.14 0.87 7.94
CA VAL A 34 -8.06 1.43 8.95
C VAL A 34 -7.81 0.94 10.37
N VAL A 35 -6.95 -0.06 10.55
CA VAL A 35 -6.51 -0.56 11.86
C VAL A 35 -4.99 -0.62 11.90
N HIS A 36 -4.39 -0.23 13.03
CA HIS A 36 -2.97 -0.37 13.28
C HIS A 36 -2.71 -0.93 14.69
N VAL A 37 -1.46 -1.34 14.95
CA VAL A 37 -1.02 -1.77 16.28
C VAL A 37 -0.40 -0.60 17.00
N GLU A 38 -0.77 -0.40 18.27
CA GLU A 38 -0.11 0.50 19.22
C GLU A 38 0.57 -0.28 20.32
N ASP A 39 1.71 0.22 20.79
CA ASP A 39 2.38 -0.28 21.99
C ASP A 39 1.73 0.27 23.28
N ALA A 40 2.37 -0.03 24.41
CA ALA A 40 1.91 0.42 25.75
C ALA A 40 1.94 1.95 25.93
N GLN A 41 2.66 2.68 25.10
CA GLN A 41 2.82 4.13 25.10
C GLN A 41 1.92 4.82 24.06
N GLY A 42 1.19 4.06 23.25
CA GLY A 42 0.36 4.56 22.13
C GLY A 42 1.15 4.83 20.87
N ALA A 43 2.42 4.40 20.79
CA ALA A 43 3.20 4.54 19.57
C ALA A 43 2.83 3.45 18.56
N VAL A 44 2.73 3.83 17.27
CA VAL A 44 2.38 2.89 16.19
C VAL A 44 3.52 1.89 15.96
N VAL A 45 3.21 0.62 16.17
CA VAL A 45 4.12 -0.50 15.91
C VAL A 45 4.01 -0.94 14.46
N THR A 46 5.14 -1.16 13.80
CA THR A 46 5.18 -1.59 12.40
C THR A 46 6.05 -2.83 12.19
N SER A 47 5.90 -3.49 11.04
CA SER A 47 6.75 -4.62 10.65
C SER A 47 8.22 -4.25 10.43
N ARG A 48 8.58 -2.96 10.45
CA ARG A 48 9.99 -2.54 10.43
C ARG A 48 10.72 -3.00 11.69
N SER A 49 10.06 -2.93 12.84
CA SER A 49 10.57 -3.40 14.14
C SER A 49 10.05 -4.78 14.52
N HIS A 50 8.84 -5.14 14.08
CA HIS A 50 8.16 -6.39 14.43
C HIS A 50 7.73 -7.16 13.16
N PRO A 51 8.68 -7.76 12.42
CA PRO A 51 8.40 -8.39 11.11
C PRO A 51 7.41 -9.55 11.16
N ARG A 52 7.21 -10.18 12.32
CA ARG A 52 6.22 -11.26 12.51
C ARG A 52 4.80 -10.83 12.13
N PHE A 53 4.46 -9.55 12.19
CA PHE A 53 3.16 -9.06 11.72
C PHE A 53 2.91 -9.29 10.23
N LEU A 54 3.96 -9.39 9.40
CA LEU A 54 3.80 -9.70 7.98
C LEU A 54 3.20 -11.09 7.72
N GLY A 55 3.33 -12.02 8.68
CA GLY A 55 2.78 -13.36 8.61
C GLY A 55 1.28 -13.44 8.92
N HIS A 56 0.67 -12.36 9.44
CA HIS A 56 -0.78 -12.27 9.64
C HIS A 56 -1.44 -11.62 8.45
N LYS A 57 -2.66 -12.04 8.11
CA LYS A 57 -3.42 -11.53 6.98
C LYS A 57 -4.60 -10.67 7.45
N GLY A 58 -4.59 -9.39 7.04
CA GLY A 58 -5.72 -8.48 7.21
C GLY A 58 -6.68 -8.59 6.02
N THR A 59 -7.97 -8.76 6.29
CA THR A 59 -9.07 -8.74 5.30
C THR A 59 -10.24 -7.92 5.84
N LEU A 60 -11.26 -7.62 5.01
CA LEU A 60 -12.53 -7.13 5.52
C LEU A 60 -13.60 -8.23 5.45
N SER A 61 -14.50 -8.21 6.43
CA SER A 61 -15.76 -8.95 6.37
C SER A 61 -16.70 -8.33 5.33
N PRO A 62 -17.82 -9.01 4.96
CA PRO A 62 -18.85 -8.41 4.10
C PRO A 62 -19.43 -7.10 4.63
N ASP A 63 -19.46 -6.91 5.95
CA ASP A 63 -19.94 -5.70 6.63
C ASP A 63 -18.87 -4.59 6.74
N GLY A 64 -17.68 -4.81 6.15
CA GLY A 64 -16.59 -3.84 6.15
C GLY A 64 -15.75 -3.81 7.43
N GLU A 65 -15.95 -4.75 8.38
CA GLU A 65 -15.13 -4.83 9.59
C GLU A 65 -13.82 -5.59 9.33
N PRO A 66 -12.69 -5.09 9.85
CA PRO A 66 -11.40 -5.77 9.70
C PRO A 66 -11.37 -7.14 10.39
N LEU A 67 -10.71 -8.07 9.71
CA LEU A 67 -10.41 -9.40 10.22
C LEU A 67 -8.88 -9.60 10.20
N VAL A 68 -8.38 -10.37 11.17
CA VAL A 68 -7.00 -10.86 11.21
C VAL A 68 -7.05 -12.39 11.15
N ASP A 69 -6.49 -12.96 10.09
CA ASP A 69 -6.53 -14.41 9.82
C ASP A 69 -7.97 -14.98 9.89
N GLY A 70 -8.94 -14.22 9.35
CA GLY A 70 -10.35 -14.57 9.32
C GLY A 70 -11.12 -14.37 10.63
N ARG A 71 -10.48 -13.89 11.69
CA ARG A 71 -11.10 -13.61 13.00
C ARG A 71 -11.35 -12.11 13.19
N PRO A 72 -12.41 -11.70 13.90
CA PRO A 72 -12.63 -10.29 14.22
C PRO A 72 -11.38 -9.67 14.88
N TRP A 73 -10.95 -8.51 14.41
CA TRP A 73 -9.73 -7.85 14.90
C TRP A 73 -9.76 -7.50 16.39
N ARG A 74 -10.96 -7.44 17.00
CA ARG A 74 -11.17 -7.19 18.45
C ARG A 74 -11.26 -8.46 19.27
N SER A 75 -11.11 -9.65 18.67
CA SER A 75 -11.24 -10.90 19.41
C SER A 75 -10.10 -11.07 20.42
N PRO A 76 -10.34 -11.75 21.56
CA PRO A 76 -9.31 -12.01 22.55
C PRO A 76 -8.09 -12.75 22.00
N GLU A 77 -8.29 -13.66 21.04
CA GLU A 77 -7.23 -14.45 20.41
C GLU A 77 -6.30 -13.55 19.60
N VAL A 78 -6.86 -12.64 18.78
CA VAL A 78 -6.09 -11.65 18.01
C VAL A 78 -5.35 -10.71 18.95
N ALA A 79 -5.99 -10.24 20.03
CA ALA A 79 -5.34 -9.41 21.03
C ALA A 79 -4.15 -10.12 21.69
N ALA A 80 -4.28 -11.42 22.02
CA ALA A 80 -3.19 -12.21 22.61
C ALA A 80 -2.00 -12.38 21.64
N GLU A 81 -2.26 -12.61 20.35
CA GLU A 81 -1.23 -12.69 19.31
C GLU A 81 -0.49 -11.35 19.12
N VAL A 82 -1.22 -10.25 19.11
CA VAL A 82 -0.64 -8.89 19.02
C VAL A 82 0.27 -8.63 20.21
N MET A 83 -0.17 -8.97 21.43
CA MET A 83 0.67 -8.85 22.64
C MET A 83 1.89 -9.77 22.62
N ALA A 84 1.77 -10.98 22.07
CA ALA A 84 2.89 -11.92 21.92
C ALA A 84 3.96 -11.43 20.92
N ILE A 85 3.60 -10.54 19.99
CA ILE A 85 4.52 -9.96 19.01
C ILE A 85 5.08 -8.63 19.49
N ALA A 86 4.23 -7.70 19.96
CA ALA A 86 4.57 -6.31 20.22
C ALA A 86 4.73 -5.98 21.73
N GLY A 87 4.54 -6.97 22.57
CA GLY A 87 4.70 -6.84 24.04
C GLY A 87 3.40 -6.61 24.78
N PRO A 88 3.47 -6.69 26.14
CA PRO A 88 2.30 -6.55 26.99
C PRO A 88 1.67 -5.16 26.81
N ARG A 89 0.34 -5.13 26.79
CA ARG A 89 -0.50 -3.93 26.53
C ARG A 89 -0.47 -3.40 25.09
N ALA A 90 0.21 -4.06 24.16
CA ALA A 90 0.02 -3.77 22.74
C ALA A 90 -1.42 -4.11 22.33
N LYS A 91 -2.00 -3.27 21.50
CA LYS A 91 -3.40 -3.40 21.07
C LYS A 91 -3.59 -2.99 19.63
N LEU A 92 -4.63 -3.50 19.00
CA LEU A 92 -5.12 -2.97 17.73
C LEU A 92 -6.03 -1.77 17.99
N VAL A 93 -5.89 -0.73 17.17
CA VAL A 93 -6.67 0.50 17.26
C VAL A 93 -7.19 0.86 15.88
N ARG A 94 -8.47 1.24 15.78
CA ARG A 94 -9.06 1.79 14.56
C ARG A 94 -8.67 3.25 14.45
N TYR A 95 -8.24 3.63 13.25
CA TYR A 95 -7.83 4.98 12.95
C TYR A 95 -8.17 5.33 11.50
N ASP A 96 -9.03 6.30 11.32
CA ASP A 96 -9.59 6.66 10.02
C ASP A 96 -8.96 7.94 9.41
N GLY A 97 -7.96 8.54 10.09
CA GLY A 97 -7.26 9.75 9.63
C GLY A 97 -6.23 9.49 8.53
N VAL A 98 -5.69 10.56 7.95
CA VAL A 98 -4.68 10.52 6.86
C VAL A 98 -3.33 9.99 7.33
N GLU A 99 -3.00 10.14 8.60
CA GLU A 99 -1.73 9.68 9.21
C GLU A 99 -1.60 8.15 9.26
N ARG A 100 -2.67 7.42 8.89
CA ARG A 100 -2.62 5.96 8.71
C ARG A 100 -1.65 5.53 7.60
N PHE A 101 -1.34 6.43 6.68
CA PHE A 101 -0.39 6.17 5.61
C PHE A 101 1.02 6.61 5.99
N ASP A 102 2.03 5.87 5.50
CA ASP A 102 3.43 6.23 5.72
C ASP A 102 3.87 7.42 4.85
N VAL A 103 3.27 7.59 3.67
CA VAL A 103 3.50 8.70 2.73
C VAL A 103 2.18 9.14 2.10
N LEU A 104 1.62 8.35 1.17
CA LEU A 104 0.37 8.66 0.47
C LEU A 104 -0.58 7.45 0.46
N PRO A 105 -1.88 7.68 0.20
CA PRO A 105 -2.92 6.66 0.27
C PRO A 105 -2.72 5.48 -0.67
N LEU A 106 -2.11 5.71 -1.84
CA LEU A 106 -1.93 4.67 -2.85
C LEU A 106 -0.46 4.44 -3.17
N LEU A 107 -0.09 3.18 -3.27
CA LEU A 107 1.17 2.73 -3.85
C LEU A 107 0.86 2.00 -5.16
N VAL A 108 1.41 2.51 -6.27
CA VAL A 108 1.20 1.93 -7.60
C VAL A 108 2.51 1.33 -8.09
N ALA A 109 2.48 0.05 -8.49
CA ALA A 109 3.58 -0.62 -9.18
C ALA A 109 3.19 -0.93 -10.63
N THR A 110 4.17 -1.16 -11.49
CA THR A 110 3.97 -1.55 -12.88
C THR A 110 4.55 -2.94 -13.14
N ASP A 111 4.02 -3.65 -14.13
CA ASP A 111 4.55 -4.94 -14.55
C ASP A 111 6.01 -4.85 -15.01
N GLY A 112 6.38 -3.78 -15.70
CA GLY A 112 7.77 -3.53 -16.10
C GLY A 112 8.69 -3.33 -14.90
N ALA A 113 8.29 -2.52 -13.90
CA ALA A 113 9.08 -2.33 -12.68
C ALA A 113 9.19 -3.61 -11.85
N ILE A 114 8.11 -4.41 -11.78
CA ILE A 114 8.10 -5.72 -11.11
C ILE A 114 9.04 -6.69 -11.81
N ALA A 115 9.01 -6.75 -13.15
CA ALA A 115 9.94 -7.58 -13.94
C ALA A 115 11.39 -7.15 -13.72
N ALA A 116 11.66 -5.84 -13.72
CA ALA A 116 12.99 -5.31 -13.42
C ALA A 116 13.43 -5.60 -11.98
N PHE A 117 12.51 -5.57 -11.01
CA PHE A 117 12.78 -5.92 -9.62
C PHE A 117 13.23 -7.38 -9.49
N GLY A 118 12.59 -8.31 -10.20
CA GLY A 118 12.98 -9.71 -10.27
C GLY A 118 12.68 -10.54 -9.01
N HIS A 119 11.87 -10.01 -8.10
CA HIS A 119 11.42 -10.68 -6.89
C HIS A 119 9.91 -10.57 -6.75
N ASP A 120 9.34 -11.30 -5.78
CA ASP A 120 7.91 -11.23 -5.49
C ASP A 120 7.47 -9.79 -5.20
N HIS A 121 6.55 -9.28 -6.03
CA HIS A 121 6.05 -7.90 -5.94
C HIS A 121 5.28 -7.60 -4.65
N ARG A 122 4.78 -8.63 -3.95
CA ARG A 122 4.13 -8.47 -2.63
C ARG A 122 5.07 -7.85 -1.60
N ARG A 123 6.41 -7.97 -1.79
CA ARG A 123 7.43 -7.27 -0.98
C ARG A 123 7.32 -5.75 -1.10
N LEU A 124 6.81 -5.25 -2.24
CA LEU A 124 6.57 -3.82 -2.46
C LEU A 124 5.26 -3.35 -1.82
N ARG A 125 4.31 -4.26 -1.56
CA ARG A 125 2.98 -3.97 -0.99
C ARG A 125 2.19 -2.93 -1.80
N PRO A 126 2.05 -3.08 -3.11
CA PRO A 126 1.30 -2.13 -3.94
C PRO A 126 -0.21 -2.21 -3.64
N ASN A 127 -0.91 -1.09 -3.79
CA ASN A 127 -2.37 -1.08 -3.84
C ASN A 127 -2.86 -1.40 -5.26
N LEU A 128 -2.14 -0.92 -6.28
CA LEU A 128 -2.45 -1.19 -7.69
C LEU A 128 -1.21 -1.73 -8.41
N VAL A 129 -1.43 -2.73 -9.26
CA VAL A 129 -0.44 -3.18 -10.25
C VAL A 129 -0.98 -2.86 -11.63
N ILE A 130 -0.25 -2.05 -12.39
CA ILE A 130 -0.61 -1.62 -13.75
C ILE A 130 0.21 -2.44 -14.75
N GLY A 131 -0.49 -3.05 -15.70
CA GLY A 131 0.11 -3.82 -16.78
C GLY A 131 0.21 -3.07 -18.09
N GLY A 132 1.08 -3.58 -18.98
CA GLY A 132 1.36 -2.99 -20.28
C GLY A 132 2.30 -1.79 -20.21
N VAL A 133 3.23 -1.79 -19.25
CA VAL A 133 4.27 -0.78 -19.06
C VAL A 133 5.64 -1.37 -19.37
N GLU A 134 6.32 -0.83 -20.35
CA GLU A 134 7.62 -1.32 -20.76
C GLU A 134 8.74 -0.84 -19.81
N GLY A 135 9.55 -1.77 -19.32
CA GLY A 135 10.73 -1.49 -18.50
C GLY A 135 10.40 -0.66 -17.26
N LEU A 136 11.07 0.47 -17.10
CA LEU A 136 10.91 1.41 -16.00
C LEU A 136 10.26 2.74 -16.46
N ALA A 137 9.36 2.69 -17.44
CA ALA A 137 8.74 3.89 -18.02
C ALA A 137 7.93 4.71 -16.98
N GLU A 138 7.46 4.08 -15.91
CA GLU A 138 6.77 4.77 -14.81
C GLU A 138 7.65 5.79 -14.08
N ARG A 139 8.96 5.72 -14.22
CA ARG A 139 9.89 6.70 -13.60
C ARG A 139 9.72 8.12 -14.15
N GLU A 140 9.11 8.25 -15.34
CA GLU A 140 8.80 9.52 -16.00
C GLU A 140 7.38 10.02 -15.69
N TRP A 141 6.61 9.32 -14.81
CA TRP A 141 5.22 9.68 -14.53
C TRP A 141 5.01 10.69 -13.39
N PRO A 142 5.96 10.95 -12.47
CA PRO A 142 5.79 11.99 -11.46
C PRO A 142 5.33 13.33 -12.06
N GLY A 143 4.33 13.96 -11.40
CA GLY A 143 3.65 15.16 -11.91
C GLY A 143 2.56 14.90 -12.95
N GLY A 144 2.37 13.65 -13.39
CA GLY A 144 1.26 13.21 -14.22
C GLY A 144 0.11 12.61 -13.42
N CYS A 145 -0.90 12.12 -14.14
CA CYS A 145 -2.05 11.44 -13.57
C CYS A 145 -2.35 10.13 -14.31
N LEU A 146 -2.97 9.20 -13.60
CA LEU A 146 -3.54 7.98 -14.15
C LEU A 146 -5.06 8.16 -14.21
N ARG A 147 -5.63 8.12 -15.42
CA ARG A 147 -7.08 8.12 -15.66
C ARG A 147 -7.56 6.68 -15.79
N ILE A 148 -8.55 6.30 -14.96
CA ILE A 148 -9.18 4.99 -14.93
C ILE A 148 -10.69 5.21 -14.94
N GLY A 149 -11.33 5.18 -16.12
CA GLY A 149 -12.72 5.59 -16.25
C GLY A 149 -12.96 7.01 -15.71
N LYS A 150 -13.75 7.11 -14.64
CA LYS A 150 -14.02 8.39 -13.94
C LYS A 150 -12.96 8.72 -12.88
N VAL A 151 -12.20 7.74 -12.40
CA VAL A 151 -11.18 7.94 -11.36
C VAL A 151 -9.96 8.64 -11.94
N LEU A 152 -9.43 9.63 -11.21
CA LEU A 152 -8.18 10.31 -11.51
C LEU A 152 -7.23 10.19 -10.31
N ILE A 153 -6.05 9.62 -10.55
CA ILE A 153 -5.02 9.39 -9.54
C ILE A 153 -3.80 10.22 -9.90
N GLY A 154 -3.39 11.14 -9.02
CA GLY A 154 -2.17 11.91 -9.17
C GLY A 154 -0.94 11.09 -8.81
N VAL A 155 0.12 11.22 -9.59
CA VAL A 155 1.42 10.59 -9.34
C VAL A 155 2.36 11.62 -8.74
N GLN A 156 2.69 11.46 -7.44
CA GLN A 156 3.52 12.41 -6.72
C GLN A 156 5.01 12.21 -7.04
N ASP A 157 5.52 11.05 -6.67
CA ASP A 157 6.95 10.72 -6.81
C ASP A 157 7.19 9.21 -6.78
N LEU A 158 8.47 8.82 -6.94
CA LEU A 158 8.93 7.45 -6.77
C LEU A 158 9.07 7.10 -5.29
N ARG A 159 8.54 5.96 -4.88
CA ARG A 159 8.56 5.48 -3.50
C ARG A 159 9.95 5.05 -3.05
N LEU A 160 10.52 5.74 -2.07
CA LEU A 160 11.72 5.27 -1.37
C LEU A 160 11.42 3.98 -0.59
N ARG A 161 12.22 2.95 -0.82
CA ARG A 161 12.00 1.63 -0.22
C ARG A 161 12.74 1.47 1.10
N CYS A 162 12.12 0.72 2.00
CA CYS A 162 12.66 0.45 3.34
C CYS A 162 12.94 -1.05 3.52
N VAL A 163 13.48 -1.40 4.68
CA VAL A 163 13.84 -2.77 5.07
C VAL A 163 12.72 -3.81 4.90
N MET A 164 11.46 -3.40 4.85
CA MET A 164 10.34 -4.33 4.68
C MET A 164 10.40 -5.11 3.37
N THR A 165 11.00 -4.57 2.32
CA THR A 165 11.20 -5.28 1.05
C THR A 165 12.12 -6.49 1.16
N ALA A 166 12.95 -6.54 2.20
CA ALA A 166 13.84 -7.66 2.46
C ALA A 166 13.12 -8.94 2.95
N TYR A 167 11.92 -8.82 3.50
CA TYR A 167 11.21 -9.98 4.05
C TYR A 167 10.43 -10.72 2.97
N ASP A 168 10.59 -12.03 2.93
CA ASP A 168 9.77 -12.90 2.10
C ASP A 168 8.32 -12.90 2.59
N PRO A 169 7.33 -12.69 1.71
CA PRO A 169 5.94 -12.53 2.13
C PRO A 169 5.29 -13.81 2.67
N ASP A 170 5.85 -14.98 2.39
CA ASP A 170 5.30 -16.27 2.83
C ASP A 170 6.11 -16.86 3.99
N THR A 171 7.45 -16.83 3.91
CA THR A 171 8.32 -17.46 4.90
C THR A 171 8.84 -16.50 5.97
N LEU A 172 8.71 -15.21 5.77
CA LEU A 172 9.27 -14.12 6.60
C LEU A 172 10.81 -14.15 6.69
N VAL A 173 11.47 -14.99 5.91
CA VAL A 173 12.93 -15.01 5.84
C VAL A 173 13.42 -13.67 5.32
N ARG A 174 14.35 -13.06 6.04
CA ARG A 174 14.95 -11.78 5.67
C ARG A 174 16.14 -11.98 4.75
N ASP A 175 16.07 -11.44 3.54
CA ASP A 175 17.17 -11.31 2.61
C ASP A 175 17.59 -9.83 2.49
N LYS A 176 18.75 -9.50 3.09
CA LYS A 176 19.28 -8.12 3.09
C LYS A 176 19.73 -7.66 1.71
N ASP A 177 20.06 -8.59 0.83
CA ASP A 177 20.61 -8.27 -0.49
C ASP A 177 19.53 -7.70 -1.40
N ILE A 178 18.25 -8.04 -1.20
CA ILE A 178 17.14 -7.44 -1.92
C ILE A 178 17.09 -5.91 -1.70
N THR A 179 17.18 -5.46 -0.46
CA THR A 179 17.18 -4.01 -0.18
C THR A 179 18.41 -3.34 -0.78
N ARG A 180 19.60 -3.94 -0.67
CA ARG A 180 20.84 -3.43 -1.28
C ARG A 180 20.73 -3.34 -2.80
N ASP A 181 20.14 -4.36 -3.42
CA ASP A 181 19.92 -4.40 -4.87
C ASP A 181 18.98 -3.29 -5.34
N ILE A 182 17.90 -3.02 -4.59
CA ILE A 182 16.99 -1.88 -4.86
C ILE A 182 17.78 -0.55 -4.80
N TYR A 183 18.65 -0.36 -3.81
CA TYR A 183 19.46 0.86 -3.73
C TYR A 183 20.45 0.97 -4.88
N ARG A 184 21.12 -0.12 -5.25
CA ARG A 184 22.12 -0.13 -6.32
C ARG A 184 21.51 0.07 -7.71
N ARG A 185 20.39 -0.59 -8.02
CA ARG A 185 19.81 -0.62 -9.36
C ARG A 185 18.76 0.46 -9.61
N PHE A 186 18.09 0.90 -8.57
CA PHE A 186 16.92 1.79 -8.67
C PHE A 186 17.08 3.06 -7.81
N ASP A 187 18.25 3.35 -7.31
CA ASP A 187 18.52 4.50 -6.44
C ASP A 187 17.61 4.51 -5.19
N GLY A 188 17.36 3.32 -4.65
CA GLY A 188 16.49 3.11 -3.50
C GLY A 188 14.98 3.28 -3.77
N LYS A 189 14.57 3.60 -5.01
CA LYS A 189 13.20 4.01 -5.35
C LYS A 189 12.56 3.03 -6.33
N LEU A 190 11.41 2.46 -5.93
CA LEU A 190 10.65 1.52 -6.74
C LEU A 190 9.16 1.63 -6.40
N ALA A 191 8.28 1.61 -7.41
CA ALA A 191 6.87 1.96 -7.34
C ALA A 191 6.61 3.47 -7.12
N LEU A 192 5.37 3.89 -7.14
CA LEU A 192 4.93 5.28 -7.17
C LEU A 192 4.05 5.60 -5.96
N ASN A 193 4.34 6.71 -5.29
CA ASN A 193 3.43 7.32 -4.33
C ASN A 193 2.36 8.10 -5.07
N CYS A 194 1.10 7.74 -4.83
CA CYS A 194 -0.03 8.32 -5.53
C CYS A 194 -1.14 8.75 -4.57
N PHE A 195 -1.97 9.68 -5.03
CA PHE A 195 -3.13 10.21 -4.31
C PHE A 195 -4.33 10.32 -5.24
N VAL A 196 -5.54 10.33 -4.68
CA VAL A 196 -6.79 10.35 -5.46
C VAL A 196 -7.25 11.78 -5.64
N ILE A 197 -7.47 12.20 -6.90
CA ILE A 197 -8.01 13.51 -7.28
C ILE A 197 -9.52 13.38 -7.52
N GLU A 198 -9.95 12.38 -8.28
CA GLU A 198 -11.36 12.11 -8.55
C GLU A 198 -11.69 10.69 -8.08
N ALA A 199 -12.64 10.59 -7.16
CA ALA A 199 -13.09 9.33 -6.57
C ALA A 199 -13.98 8.52 -7.53
N GLY A 200 -14.10 7.21 -7.27
CA GLY A 200 -14.97 6.33 -8.03
C GLY A 200 -14.68 4.85 -7.78
N GLU A 201 -15.17 4.01 -8.68
CA GLU A 201 -14.90 2.57 -8.65
C GLU A 201 -13.90 2.19 -9.73
N ILE A 202 -13.08 1.21 -9.42
CA ILE A 202 -12.11 0.59 -10.31
C ILE A 202 -12.21 -0.93 -10.24
N ALA A 203 -11.87 -1.60 -11.34
CA ALA A 203 -11.87 -3.06 -11.44
C ALA A 203 -10.60 -3.57 -12.13
N VAL A 204 -10.22 -4.81 -11.83
CA VAL A 204 -9.19 -5.53 -12.59
C VAL A 204 -9.62 -5.60 -14.06
N GLY A 205 -8.69 -5.26 -14.96
CA GLY A 205 -8.94 -5.15 -16.40
C GLY A 205 -9.30 -3.75 -16.90
N ASP A 206 -9.66 -2.82 -16.02
CA ASP A 206 -9.96 -1.44 -16.43
C ASP A 206 -8.78 -0.80 -17.15
N GLU A 207 -9.09 -0.07 -18.23
CA GLU A 207 -8.09 0.67 -19.00
C GLU A 207 -7.48 1.80 -18.14
N VAL A 208 -6.16 1.91 -18.19
CA VAL A 208 -5.38 2.97 -17.56
C VAL A 208 -4.71 3.82 -18.61
N ARG A 209 -4.93 5.13 -18.56
CA ARG A 209 -4.29 6.10 -19.46
C ARG A 209 -3.45 7.09 -18.64
N LEU A 210 -2.19 7.26 -19.04
CA LEU A 210 -1.37 8.34 -18.51
C LEU A 210 -1.86 9.67 -19.08
N ALA A 211 -2.25 10.59 -18.24
CA ALA A 211 -2.66 11.93 -18.58
C ALA A 211 -1.64 12.95 -18.05
N ARG A 212 -1.41 14.00 -18.83
CA ARG A 212 -0.62 15.17 -18.44
C ARG A 212 -1.46 16.39 -18.76
N GLY A 213 -1.44 17.40 -17.92
CA GLY A 213 -2.20 18.61 -18.17
C GLY A 213 -2.47 19.40 -16.89
N ARG A 214 -3.21 20.52 -17.05
CA ARG A 214 -3.45 21.49 -15.99
C ARG A 214 -4.10 20.88 -14.74
N ALA A 215 -5.07 19.97 -14.90
CA ALA A 215 -5.73 19.30 -13.80
C ALA A 215 -4.77 18.44 -12.97
N CYS A 216 -3.74 17.83 -13.59
CA CYS A 216 -2.71 17.09 -12.89
C CYS A 216 -1.69 18.01 -12.20
N ALA A 217 -1.32 19.10 -12.86
CA ALA A 217 -0.31 20.05 -12.36
C ALA A 217 -0.81 20.90 -11.18
N GLU A 218 -2.12 21.21 -11.14
CA GLU A 218 -2.75 21.98 -10.07
C GLU A 218 -3.13 21.12 -8.86
N SER A 219 -3.16 19.80 -9.02
CA SER A 219 -3.47 18.85 -7.95
C SER A 219 -2.18 18.29 -7.38
N THR A 220 -1.82 18.74 -6.19
CA THR A 220 -0.72 18.18 -5.40
C THR A 220 -1.28 17.43 -4.19
N ALA A 221 -0.49 16.57 -3.59
CA ALA A 221 -0.90 15.92 -2.34
C ALA A 221 -1.24 16.95 -1.26
N ALA A 222 -0.52 18.07 -1.20
CA ALA A 222 -0.81 19.18 -0.29
C ALA A 222 -2.18 19.83 -0.57
N ALA A 223 -2.60 19.93 -1.83
CA ALA A 223 -3.91 20.48 -2.20
C ALA A 223 -5.06 19.52 -1.80
N VAL A 224 -4.80 18.21 -1.74
CA VAL A 224 -5.81 17.19 -1.38
C VAL A 224 -5.88 16.97 0.14
N PHE A 225 -4.74 17.03 0.85
CA PHE A 225 -4.65 16.71 2.28
C PHE A 225 -4.39 17.92 3.19
N GLY A 226 -4.20 19.13 2.61
CA GLY A 226 -3.69 20.30 3.32
C GLY A 226 -2.18 20.22 3.54
N GLU A 227 -1.57 21.37 3.83
CA GLU A 227 -0.18 21.40 4.31
C GLU A 227 -0.13 20.83 5.75
N PRO A 228 0.92 20.08 6.12
CA PRO A 228 1.07 19.52 7.45
C PRO A 228 1.26 20.57 8.53
#